data_ab7694b8930076c42d512fe46e9f4388
#
_entry.id   ab7694b8930076c42d512fe46e9f4388
#
_cell.length_a   1.000
_cell.length_b   1.000
_cell.length_c   1.000
_cell.angle_alpha   90.00
_cell.angle_beta   90.00
_cell.angle_gamma   90.00
#
_symmetry.space_group_name_H-M   'P 1'
#
loop_
_entity.id
_entity.type
_entity.pdbx_description
1 polymer ?
#
loop_
_entity_poly.entity_id
_entity_poly.type
_entity_poly.pdbx_seq_one_letter_code
_entity_poly.pdbx_strand_id
1 'polypeptide(L)'
;GLFRKLRTEPVILLTEESSMTRDLFYGFDLLTHRVIKINGRYCVTAGFFKNAYRFGQLKDTLVYSETCEFLGVDDSIDLSMANALLAGGASAVVGYVNNVYTVYSRSMLWDTVNYLILGQSIGQAVAHAQATYGTDDLVWYTAQGGKRPHAAAAYTMLLGDADAALPIIEEPADKAPVQQAA
;
A
#
# COMPACT_ATOMS: atom_id res chain seq x y z
N GLY A 1 14.87 33.75 -10.87
CA GLY A 1 13.83 32.77 -11.12
C GLY A 1 13.98 31.62 -10.16
N LEU A 2 13.06 31.47 -9.19
CA LEU A 2 12.98 30.29 -8.33
C LEU A 2 12.58 29.12 -9.24
N PHE A 3 13.52 28.24 -9.55
CA PHE A 3 13.20 26.96 -10.15
C PHE A 3 12.41 26.14 -9.10
N ARG A 4 11.10 26.11 -9.27
CA ARG A 4 10.22 25.23 -8.53
C ARG A 4 10.56 23.81 -9.00
N LYS A 5 11.38 23.10 -8.21
CA LYS A 5 11.64 21.67 -8.45
C LYS A 5 10.28 21.00 -8.35
N LEU A 6 9.77 20.50 -9.47
CA LEU A 6 8.57 19.67 -9.48
C LEU A 6 8.85 18.51 -8.54
N ARG A 7 8.09 18.40 -7.46
CA ARG A 7 8.15 17.23 -6.59
C ARG A 7 7.56 16.07 -7.35
N THR A 8 8.33 15.01 -7.48
CA THR A 8 7.93 13.75 -8.11
C THR A 8 7.69 12.63 -7.10
N GLU A 9 7.68 12.98 -5.79
CA GLU A 9 7.45 11.99 -4.75
C GLU A 9 5.99 11.50 -4.73
N PRO A 10 5.74 10.22 -4.49
CA PRO A 10 4.41 9.68 -4.31
C PRO A 10 3.68 10.36 -3.15
N VAL A 11 2.39 10.63 -3.34
CA VAL A 11 1.52 11.19 -2.31
C VAL A 11 0.20 10.45 -2.31
N ILE A 12 -0.43 10.31 -1.16
CA ILE A 12 -1.79 9.76 -1.05
C ILE A 12 -2.77 10.93 -1.06
N LEU A 13 -3.60 10.98 -2.10
CA LEU A 13 -4.66 11.96 -2.23
C LEU A 13 -5.81 11.61 -1.28
N LEU A 14 -6.16 12.56 -0.41
CA LEU A 14 -7.33 12.42 0.45
C LEU A 14 -8.59 12.90 -0.28
N THR A 15 -9.74 12.39 0.13
CA THR A 15 -11.05 12.85 -0.38
C THR A 15 -11.41 14.23 0.15
N GLU A 16 -10.70 14.71 1.14
CA GLU A 16 -10.98 15.94 1.86
C GLU A 16 -10.57 17.18 1.05
N GLU A 17 -11.54 18.06 0.82
CA GLU A 17 -11.30 19.35 0.14
C GLU A 17 -10.63 20.36 1.07
N SER A 18 -9.73 21.17 0.50
CA SER A 18 -9.05 22.21 1.25
C SER A 18 -9.99 23.36 1.58
N SER A 19 -9.90 23.85 2.81
CA SER A 19 -10.63 25.02 3.29
C SER A 19 -9.77 25.81 4.29
N MET A 20 -10.11 27.10 4.47
CA MET A 20 -9.38 27.97 5.38
C MET A 20 -9.38 27.45 6.83
N THR A 21 -10.49 26.89 7.30
CA THR A 21 -10.60 26.29 8.64
C THR A 21 -9.71 25.06 8.78
N ARG A 22 -9.68 24.21 7.77
CA ARG A 22 -8.84 23.02 7.75
C ARG A 22 -7.36 23.34 7.59
N ASP A 23 -7.05 24.40 6.84
CA ASP A 23 -5.67 24.90 6.72
C ASP A 23 -5.11 25.32 8.10
N LEU A 24 -5.92 25.90 8.96
CA LEU A 24 -5.53 26.20 10.34
C LEU A 24 -5.32 24.92 11.15
N PHE A 25 -6.19 23.95 10.99
CA PHE A 25 -6.09 22.65 11.67
C PHE A 25 -4.84 21.87 11.25
N TYR A 26 -4.56 21.83 9.95
CA TYR A 26 -3.37 21.17 9.39
C TYR A 26 -2.14 22.09 9.29
N GLY A 27 -2.17 23.26 9.91
CA GLY A 27 -1.17 24.32 9.72
C GLY A 27 0.28 23.85 9.92
N PHE A 28 0.54 23.05 10.95
CA PHE A 28 1.86 22.51 11.20
C PHE A 28 2.29 21.48 10.13
N ASP A 29 1.39 20.61 9.70
CA ASP A 29 1.67 19.60 8.69
C ASP A 29 1.86 20.23 7.31
N LEU A 30 1.10 21.29 6.98
CA LEU A 30 1.28 22.08 5.77
C LEU A 30 2.64 22.80 5.78
N LEU A 31 3.00 23.42 6.90
CA LEU A 31 4.27 24.12 7.06
C LEU A 31 5.47 23.18 6.94
N THR A 32 5.36 21.98 7.48
CA THR A 32 6.42 20.97 7.48
C THR A 32 6.39 20.06 6.24
N HIS A 33 5.49 20.33 5.30
CA HIS A 33 5.28 19.54 4.08
C HIS A 33 4.95 18.05 4.31
N ARG A 34 4.39 17.71 5.47
CA ARG A 34 3.81 16.38 5.74
C ARG A 34 2.48 16.21 5.01
N VAL A 35 1.74 17.29 4.93
CA VAL A 35 0.54 17.44 4.12
C VAL A 35 0.81 18.52 3.08
N ILE A 36 0.38 18.30 1.87
CA ILE A 36 0.41 19.31 0.78
C ILE A 36 -0.96 19.43 0.15
N LYS A 37 -1.16 20.45 -0.68
CA LYS A 37 -2.41 20.62 -1.42
C LYS A 37 -2.16 20.46 -2.92
N ILE A 38 -2.97 19.60 -3.55
CA ILE A 38 -2.97 19.38 -4.99
C ILE A 38 -4.43 19.52 -5.47
N ASN A 39 -4.66 20.40 -6.43
CA ASN A 39 -5.99 20.63 -7.03
C ASN A 39 -7.12 20.82 -6.00
N GLY A 40 -6.84 21.58 -4.93
CA GLY A 40 -7.82 21.88 -3.89
C GLY A 40 -8.10 20.75 -2.91
N ARG A 41 -7.29 19.70 -2.89
CA ARG A 41 -7.40 18.58 -1.94
C ARG A 41 -6.11 18.42 -1.15
N TYR A 42 -6.24 17.85 0.04
CA TYR A 42 -5.08 17.51 0.85
C TYR A 42 -4.47 16.18 0.38
N CYS A 43 -3.14 16.14 0.42
CA CYS A 43 -2.37 14.95 0.12
C CYS A 43 -1.37 14.72 1.25
N VAL A 44 -1.23 13.47 1.70
CA VAL A 44 -0.19 13.08 2.66
C VAL A 44 1.05 12.60 1.92
N THR A 45 2.21 13.04 2.42
CA THR A 45 3.53 12.68 1.88
C THR A 45 4.17 11.57 2.72
N ALA A 46 5.29 11.02 2.26
CA ALA A 46 6.12 10.11 3.05
C ALA A 46 6.56 10.75 4.39
N GLY A 47 6.75 12.06 4.42
CA GLY A 47 7.07 12.81 5.63
C GLY A 47 6.00 12.73 6.72
N PHE A 48 4.74 12.60 6.34
CA PHE A 48 3.63 12.36 7.28
C PHE A 48 3.82 11.02 7.99
N PHE A 49 3.97 9.94 7.24
CA PHE A 49 4.11 8.58 7.78
C PHE A 49 5.35 8.43 8.65
N LYS A 50 6.48 9.00 8.22
CA LYS A 50 7.72 9.01 8.99
C LYS A 50 7.58 9.68 10.36
N ASN A 51 6.68 10.64 10.49
CA ASN A 51 6.45 11.36 11.74
C ASN A 51 5.28 10.81 12.54
N ALA A 52 4.25 10.28 11.89
CA ALA A 52 3.07 9.70 12.56
C ALA A 52 3.41 8.35 13.21
N TYR A 53 4.20 7.52 12.55
CA TYR A 53 4.55 6.17 13.00
C TYR A 53 6.00 6.10 13.47
N ARG A 54 6.29 6.74 14.60
CA ARG A 54 7.61 6.68 15.24
C ARG A 54 7.70 5.47 16.17
N PHE A 55 8.93 5.05 16.46
CA PHE A 55 9.20 4.06 17.50
C PHE A 55 8.58 2.68 17.28
N GLY A 56 8.47 2.22 16.05
CA GLY A 56 8.00 0.87 15.75
C GLY A 56 6.50 0.66 15.97
N GLN A 57 5.70 1.71 15.85
CA GLN A 57 4.23 1.61 15.99
C GLN A 57 3.58 0.73 14.92
N LEU A 58 4.27 0.48 13.79
CA LEU A 58 3.84 -0.46 12.75
C LEU A 58 4.51 -1.84 12.89
N LYS A 59 5.09 -2.14 14.07
CA LYS A 59 5.71 -3.44 14.29
C LYS A 59 4.73 -4.58 13.97
N ASP A 60 5.24 -5.61 13.30
CA ASP A 60 4.49 -6.80 12.89
C ASP A 60 3.31 -6.50 11.94
N THR A 61 3.35 -5.37 11.24
CA THR A 61 2.33 -4.96 10.27
C THR A 61 2.79 -5.28 8.84
N LEU A 62 1.91 -5.91 8.06
CA LEU A 62 2.04 -6.03 6.61
C LEU A 62 1.20 -4.93 5.94
N VAL A 63 1.81 -4.16 5.05
CA VAL A 63 1.13 -3.08 4.33
C VAL A 63 1.00 -3.47 2.87
N TYR A 64 -0.22 -3.48 2.35
CA TYR A 64 -0.51 -3.68 0.93
C TYR A 64 -1.26 -2.47 0.38
N SER A 65 -0.70 -1.81 -0.62
CA SER A 65 -1.32 -0.65 -1.26
C SER A 65 -1.88 -1.02 -2.64
N GLU A 66 -3.19 -0.89 -2.82
CA GLU A 66 -3.85 -1.02 -4.14
C GLU A 66 -3.75 0.26 -4.98
N THR A 67 -3.13 1.32 -4.47
CA THR A 67 -3.11 2.60 -5.17
C THR A 67 -2.14 2.61 -6.34
N CYS A 68 -2.54 3.29 -7.41
CA CYS A 68 -1.66 3.60 -8.53
C CYS A 68 -0.43 4.39 -8.06
N GLU A 69 0.71 4.15 -8.71
CA GLU A 69 1.92 4.97 -8.55
C GLU A 69 2.47 5.05 -7.12
N PHE A 70 2.10 4.09 -6.25
CA PHE A 70 2.53 4.09 -4.86
C PHE A 70 4.05 3.96 -4.71
N LEU A 71 4.70 3.23 -5.61
CA LEU A 71 6.14 2.97 -5.62
C LEU A 71 6.85 3.62 -6.82
N GLY A 72 6.18 4.47 -7.57
CA GLY A 72 6.77 5.17 -8.69
C GLY A 72 5.83 5.37 -9.88
N VAL A 73 6.28 6.18 -10.83
CA VAL A 73 5.55 6.59 -12.03
C VAL A 73 6.47 6.61 -13.25
N ASP A 74 5.94 6.30 -14.43
CA ASP A 74 6.69 6.27 -15.70
C ASP A 74 7.98 5.44 -15.62
N ASP A 75 7.88 4.24 -14.99
CA ASP A 75 8.99 3.32 -14.71
C ASP A 75 10.10 3.90 -13.81
N SER A 76 9.88 5.09 -13.25
CA SER A 76 10.76 5.69 -12.25
C SER A 76 10.32 5.25 -10.85
N ILE A 77 11.17 4.47 -10.19
CA ILE A 77 10.89 3.96 -8.84
C ILE A 77 11.14 5.06 -7.80
N ASP A 78 10.15 5.28 -6.93
CA ASP A 78 10.26 6.13 -5.75
C ASP A 78 9.77 5.37 -4.51
N LEU A 79 10.69 4.98 -3.67
CA LEU A 79 10.43 4.17 -2.47
C LEU A 79 10.21 5.02 -1.20
N SER A 80 10.08 6.32 -1.32
CA SER A 80 9.99 7.23 -0.16
C SER A 80 8.84 6.87 0.79
N MET A 81 7.67 6.54 0.23
CA MET A 81 6.48 6.15 0.99
C MET A 81 6.68 4.80 1.69
N ALA A 82 7.14 3.79 0.95
CA ALA A 82 7.40 2.46 1.50
C ALA A 82 8.50 2.51 2.58
N ASN A 83 9.58 3.24 2.33
CA ASN A 83 10.66 3.41 3.29
C ASN A 83 10.19 4.13 4.58
N ALA A 84 9.24 5.06 4.47
CA ALA A 84 8.66 5.70 5.65
C ALA A 84 7.85 4.72 6.50
N LEU A 85 7.10 3.82 5.88
CA LEU A 85 6.33 2.77 6.57
C LEU A 85 7.25 1.72 7.20
N LEU A 86 8.28 1.26 6.48
CA LEU A 86 9.30 0.33 7.02
C LEU A 86 10.05 0.96 8.20
N ALA A 87 10.41 2.25 8.11
CA ALA A 87 11.04 2.97 9.21
C ALA A 87 10.10 3.12 10.43
N GLY A 88 8.78 3.09 10.22
CA GLY A 88 7.74 3.02 11.25
C GLY A 88 7.61 1.64 11.90
N GLY A 89 8.30 0.62 11.37
CA GLY A 89 8.33 -0.73 11.90
C GLY A 89 7.52 -1.75 11.10
N ALA A 90 6.91 -1.37 9.97
CA ALA A 90 6.22 -2.34 9.12
C ALA A 90 7.19 -3.45 8.71
N SER A 91 6.76 -4.71 8.78
CA SER A 91 7.57 -5.86 8.39
C SER A 91 7.75 -5.91 6.88
N ALA A 92 6.70 -5.65 6.13
CA ALA A 92 6.76 -5.60 4.67
C ALA A 92 5.75 -4.59 4.10
N VAL A 93 6.09 -4.08 2.92
CA VAL A 93 5.25 -3.15 2.14
C VAL A 93 5.15 -3.67 0.72
N VAL A 94 3.94 -3.82 0.23
CA VAL A 94 3.62 -4.20 -1.15
C VAL A 94 2.89 -3.05 -1.83
N GLY A 95 3.23 -2.76 -3.08
CA GLY A 95 2.58 -1.71 -3.85
C GLY A 95 2.93 -1.79 -5.33
N TYR A 96 2.45 -0.83 -6.09
CA TYR A 96 2.58 -0.80 -7.54
C TYR A 96 3.45 0.36 -8.01
N VAL A 97 4.28 0.08 -9.00
CA VAL A 97 4.88 1.08 -9.89
C VAL A 97 3.92 1.27 -11.05
N ASN A 98 3.71 2.49 -11.49
CA ASN A 98 2.78 2.90 -12.53
C ASN A 98 1.29 2.81 -12.15
N ASN A 99 0.45 3.26 -13.07
CA ASN A 99 -1.01 3.19 -12.94
C ASN A 99 -1.49 1.75 -13.09
N VAL A 100 -2.03 1.20 -12.04
CA VAL A 100 -2.51 -0.18 -12.01
C VAL A 100 -3.98 -0.29 -12.39
N TYR A 101 -4.32 -1.31 -13.17
CA TYR A 101 -5.71 -1.64 -13.48
C TYR A 101 -6.42 -2.20 -12.25
N THR A 102 -7.51 -1.55 -11.85
CA THR A 102 -8.20 -1.82 -10.56
C THR A 102 -8.62 -3.27 -10.38
N VAL A 103 -9.08 -3.94 -11.44
CA VAL A 103 -9.51 -5.34 -11.32
C VAL A 103 -8.30 -6.25 -11.09
N TYR A 104 -7.17 -5.96 -11.75
CA TYR A 104 -5.92 -6.69 -11.52
C TYR A 104 -5.42 -6.47 -10.09
N SER A 105 -5.32 -5.23 -9.62
CA SER A 105 -4.81 -4.93 -8.27
C SER A 105 -5.66 -5.58 -7.18
N ARG A 106 -6.98 -5.56 -7.35
CA ARG A 106 -7.92 -6.20 -6.43
C ARG A 106 -7.80 -7.73 -6.43
N SER A 107 -7.62 -8.34 -7.61
CA SER A 107 -7.40 -9.79 -7.72
C SER A 107 -6.09 -10.20 -7.04
N MET A 108 -5.02 -9.45 -7.27
CA MET A 108 -3.73 -9.64 -6.63
C MET A 108 -3.82 -9.52 -5.11
N LEU A 109 -4.47 -8.47 -4.59
CA LEU A 109 -4.67 -8.28 -3.15
C LEU A 109 -5.46 -9.45 -2.54
N TRP A 110 -6.58 -9.81 -3.17
CA TRP A 110 -7.48 -10.86 -2.67
C TRP A 110 -6.76 -12.20 -2.55
N ASP A 111 -6.02 -12.58 -3.57
CA ASP A 111 -5.25 -13.82 -3.58
C ASP A 111 -4.11 -13.79 -2.56
N THR A 112 -3.39 -12.67 -2.48
CA THR A 112 -2.34 -12.46 -1.47
C THR A 112 -2.89 -12.61 -0.05
N VAL A 113 -4.04 -11.99 0.26
CA VAL A 113 -4.67 -12.07 1.58
C VAL A 113 -5.11 -13.50 1.89
N ASN A 114 -5.70 -14.22 0.93
CA ASN A 114 -6.09 -15.61 1.12
C ASN A 114 -4.90 -16.51 1.46
N TYR A 115 -3.76 -16.32 0.80
CA TYR A 115 -2.55 -17.09 1.09
C TYR A 115 -1.95 -16.74 2.45
N LEU A 116 -1.97 -15.47 2.84
CA LEU A 116 -1.56 -15.05 4.18
C LEU A 116 -2.42 -15.68 5.28
N ILE A 117 -3.73 -15.75 5.09
CA ILE A 117 -4.66 -16.41 6.03
C ILE A 117 -4.36 -17.90 6.16
N LEU A 118 -3.84 -18.54 5.10
CA LEU A 118 -3.39 -19.93 5.12
C LEU A 118 -2.02 -20.12 5.78
N GLY A 119 -1.44 -19.07 6.36
CA GLY A 119 -0.16 -19.11 7.09
C GLY A 119 1.07 -19.01 6.20
N GLN A 120 0.91 -18.64 4.92
CA GLN A 120 2.05 -18.41 4.04
C GLN A 120 2.70 -17.04 4.33
N SER A 121 3.99 -16.91 3.99
CA SER A 121 4.67 -15.62 4.08
C SER A 121 4.17 -14.65 3.01
N ILE A 122 4.38 -13.34 3.22
CA ILE A 122 3.99 -12.31 2.24
C ILE A 122 4.69 -12.51 0.89
N GLY A 123 5.95 -12.95 0.89
CA GLY A 123 6.68 -13.25 -0.34
C GLY A 123 6.07 -14.40 -1.12
N GLN A 124 5.70 -15.50 -0.43
CA GLN A 124 5.01 -16.64 -1.03
C GLN A 124 3.63 -16.25 -1.57
N ALA A 125 2.88 -15.48 -0.79
CA ALA A 125 1.54 -15.02 -1.17
C ALA A 125 1.56 -14.11 -2.42
N VAL A 126 2.48 -13.14 -2.48
CA VAL A 126 2.65 -12.27 -3.65
C VAL A 126 3.11 -13.06 -4.86
N ALA A 127 4.07 -13.99 -4.70
CA ALA A 127 4.56 -14.83 -5.79
C ALA A 127 3.44 -15.73 -6.35
N HIS A 128 2.58 -16.28 -5.50
CA HIS A 128 1.41 -17.04 -5.93
C HIS A 128 0.43 -16.19 -6.74
N ALA A 129 0.11 -15.00 -6.25
CA ALA A 129 -0.77 -14.08 -6.95
C ALA A 129 -0.19 -13.68 -8.33
N GLN A 130 1.12 -13.42 -8.42
CA GLN A 130 1.81 -13.16 -9.69
C GLN A 130 1.80 -14.37 -10.64
N ALA A 131 1.94 -15.59 -10.12
CA ALA A 131 1.83 -16.79 -10.94
C ALA A 131 0.42 -17.00 -11.50
N THR A 132 -0.60 -16.57 -10.75
CA THR A 132 -2.02 -16.72 -11.12
C THR A 132 -2.48 -15.63 -12.11
N TYR A 133 -2.11 -14.38 -11.86
CA TYR A 133 -2.65 -13.21 -12.59
C TYR A 133 -1.63 -12.55 -13.52
N GLY A 134 -0.37 -12.93 -13.48
CA GLY A 134 0.73 -12.32 -14.22
C GLY A 134 1.56 -11.38 -13.38
N THR A 135 2.78 -11.11 -13.82
CA THR A 135 3.75 -10.24 -13.15
C THR A 135 3.41 -8.76 -13.24
N ASP A 136 2.53 -8.42 -14.18
CA ASP A 136 2.05 -7.06 -14.40
C ASP A 136 0.61 -7.07 -14.95
N ASP A 137 -0.05 -5.93 -14.88
CA ASP A 137 -1.45 -5.79 -15.28
C ASP A 137 -1.67 -5.87 -16.79
N LEU A 138 -0.63 -5.66 -17.60
CA LEU A 138 -0.72 -5.81 -19.04
C LEU A 138 -0.86 -7.28 -19.46
N VAL A 139 -0.08 -8.18 -18.82
CA VAL A 139 -0.18 -9.63 -19.03
C VAL A 139 -1.60 -10.10 -18.72
N TRP A 140 -2.11 -9.72 -17.56
CA TRP A 140 -3.46 -10.06 -17.16
C TRP A 140 -4.52 -9.50 -18.09
N TYR A 141 -4.42 -8.21 -18.44
CA TYR A 141 -5.40 -7.52 -19.27
C TYR A 141 -5.45 -8.08 -20.69
N THR A 142 -4.28 -8.40 -21.26
CA THR A 142 -4.17 -9.03 -22.59
C THR A 142 -4.80 -10.43 -22.58
N ALA A 143 -4.56 -11.21 -21.53
CA ALA A 143 -5.16 -12.54 -21.37
C ALA A 143 -6.70 -12.48 -21.27
N GLN A 144 -7.28 -11.37 -20.80
CA GLN A 144 -8.73 -11.15 -20.79
C GLN A 144 -9.28 -10.64 -22.15
N GLY A 145 -8.44 -10.49 -23.17
CA GLY A 145 -8.84 -9.98 -24.49
C GLY A 145 -9.13 -8.47 -24.50
N GLY A 146 -8.71 -7.76 -23.47
CA GLY A 146 -8.91 -6.32 -23.34
C GLY A 146 -7.90 -5.48 -24.12
N LYS A 147 -8.21 -4.20 -24.27
CA LYS A 147 -7.26 -3.20 -24.78
C LYS A 147 -6.53 -2.55 -23.60
N ARG A 148 -5.25 -2.32 -23.76
CA ARG A 148 -4.39 -1.71 -22.77
C ARG A 148 -4.91 -0.33 -22.34
N PRO A 149 -5.26 -0.11 -21.05
CA PRO A 149 -5.78 1.17 -20.58
C PRO A 149 -4.68 2.19 -20.28
N HIS A 150 -3.43 1.74 -20.03
CA HIS A 150 -2.30 2.58 -19.61
C HIS A 150 -1.13 2.45 -20.59
N ALA A 151 -0.28 3.48 -20.64
CA ALA A 151 0.90 3.49 -21.49
C ALA A 151 1.98 2.50 -20.97
N ALA A 152 2.24 2.51 -19.66
CA ALA A 152 3.18 1.62 -19.00
C ALA A 152 2.45 0.50 -18.24
N ALA A 153 3.01 -0.70 -18.21
CA ALA A 153 2.50 -1.79 -17.40
C ALA A 153 2.74 -1.50 -15.91
N ALA A 154 1.74 -1.76 -15.07
CA ALA A 154 1.93 -1.70 -13.64
C ALA A 154 2.36 -3.05 -13.10
N TYR A 155 3.42 -3.05 -12.32
CA TYR A 155 3.96 -4.24 -11.69
C TYR A 155 4.08 -4.07 -10.17
N THR A 156 3.97 -5.19 -9.48
CA THR A 156 4.01 -5.24 -8.02
C THR A 156 5.45 -5.32 -7.52
N MET A 157 5.77 -4.57 -6.47
CA MET A 157 7.02 -4.71 -5.72
C MET A 157 6.71 -5.01 -4.26
N LEU A 158 7.53 -5.87 -3.67
CA LEU A 158 7.58 -6.17 -2.25
C LEU A 158 8.88 -5.61 -1.67
N LEU A 159 8.79 -4.85 -0.59
CA LEU A 159 9.91 -4.32 0.17
C LEU A 159 9.83 -4.78 1.62
N GLY A 160 10.97 -4.95 2.27
CA GLY A 160 11.06 -5.42 3.65
C GLY A 160 11.25 -6.93 3.74
N ASP A 161 10.70 -7.53 4.79
CA ASP A 161 10.86 -8.95 5.09
C ASP A 161 9.86 -9.80 4.30
N ALA A 162 10.34 -10.54 3.29
CA ALA A 162 9.52 -11.43 2.48
C ALA A 162 9.02 -12.67 3.25
N ASP A 163 9.68 -13.03 4.35
CA ASP A 163 9.30 -14.15 5.19
C ASP A 163 8.27 -13.78 6.27
N ALA A 164 7.96 -12.50 6.40
CA ALA A 164 6.92 -12.03 7.31
C ALA A 164 5.56 -12.67 6.98
N ALA A 165 4.87 -13.15 8.01
CA ALA A 165 3.57 -13.80 7.91
C ALA A 165 2.59 -13.22 8.93
N LEU A 166 1.31 -13.50 8.76
CA LEU A 166 0.32 -13.19 9.78
C LEU A 166 0.50 -14.13 10.98
N PRO A 167 0.31 -13.63 12.21
CA PRO A 167 0.34 -14.49 13.37
C PRO A 167 -0.78 -15.55 13.26
N ILE A 168 -0.45 -16.80 13.45
CA ILE A 168 -1.45 -17.87 13.54
C ILE A 168 -2.19 -17.66 14.88
N ILE A 169 -3.46 -17.31 14.81
CA ILE A 169 -4.33 -17.26 15.97
C ILE A 169 -4.72 -18.72 16.25
N GLU A 170 -4.03 -19.36 17.17
CA GLU A 170 -4.52 -20.63 17.71
C GLU A 170 -5.86 -20.36 18.38
N GLU A 171 -6.93 -20.97 17.89
CA GLU A 171 -8.19 -20.96 18.63
C GLU A 171 -7.92 -21.53 20.05
N PRO A 172 -8.35 -20.84 21.12
CA PRO A 172 -8.18 -21.37 22.45
C PRO A 172 -8.84 -22.77 22.48
N ALA A 173 -8.04 -23.80 22.70
CA ALA A 173 -8.51 -25.17 22.91
C ALA A 173 -9.24 -25.20 24.25
N ASP A 174 -10.45 -24.69 24.33
CA ASP A 174 -11.45 -25.08 25.33
C ASP A 174 -12.70 -24.18 25.23
N LYS A 175 -13.64 -24.57 24.41
CA LYS A 175 -15.02 -24.46 24.85
C LYS A 175 -15.47 -25.89 25.15
N ALA A 176 -15.29 -26.27 26.39
CA ALA A 176 -15.94 -27.45 26.93
C ALA A 176 -17.43 -27.40 26.55
N PRO A 177 -18.02 -28.51 26.08
CA PRO A 177 -19.43 -28.52 25.71
C PRO A 177 -20.25 -28.12 26.94
N VAL A 178 -21.06 -27.07 26.76
CA VAL A 178 -22.08 -26.69 27.74
C VAL A 178 -22.97 -27.92 27.94
N GLN A 179 -22.83 -28.60 29.09
CA GLN A 179 -23.76 -29.65 29.50
C GLN A 179 -25.13 -28.99 29.61
N GLN A 180 -26.01 -29.30 28.66
CA GLN A 180 -27.42 -29.05 28.81
C GLN A 180 -27.92 -29.90 29.98
N ALA A 181 -28.18 -29.24 31.09
CA ALA A 181 -28.87 -29.83 32.20
C ALA A 181 -30.30 -30.15 31.75
N ALA A 182 -30.70 -31.41 31.91
CA ALA A 182 -32.04 -31.90 31.68
C ALA A 182 -33.00 -31.41 32.79
#